data_c76aaf480a4f8dbbe8f3b9c11b3571bc
#
_entry.id   c76aaf480a4f8dbbe8f3b9c11b3571bc
#
_cell.length_a   1.000
_cell.length_b   1.000
_cell.length_c   1.000
_cell.angle_alpha   90.00
_cell.angle_beta   90.00
_cell.angle_gamma   90.00
#
_symmetry.space_group_name_H-M   'P 1'
#
loop_
_entity.id
_entity.type
_entity.pdbx_description
1 polymer ?
#
loop_
_entity_poly.entity_id
_entity_poly.type
_entity_poly.pdbx_seq_one_letter_code
_entity_poly.pdbx_strand_id
1 'polypeptide(L)'
;VPLRSDPTKPIYFFAYHITITNESDNIIQLMSRYWHITDSNGNVEEVRGPGVVGKQPSLKAGEAFEYTSFCPLPTEFGVMHGVFHMAPVDGDAFEARIKPFKLAIPFSVN
;
A
#
# COMPACT_ATOMS: atom_id res chain seq x y z
N VAL A 1 -19.12 5.47 -5.59
CA VAL A 1 -19.64 6.11 -5.86
C VAL A 1 -19.66 7.44 -5.45
N PRO A 2 -19.36 8.15 -6.15
CA PRO A 2 -19.10 9.44 -5.88
C PRO A 2 -20.19 10.14 -5.32
N LEU A 3 -21.21 9.57 -5.53
CA LEU A 3 -22.21 10.16 -5.08
C LEU A 3 -22.26 10.45 -3.76
N ARG A 4 -21.48 9.88 -3.04
CA ARG A 4 -21.54 10.08 -1.77
C ARG A 4 -20.69 11.14 -1.38
N SER A 5 -20.08 11.82 -2.19
CA SER A 5 -19.25 12.89 -1.85
C SER A 5 -20.09 14.02 -1.38
N ASP A 6 -19.77 14.51 -0.24
CA ASP A 6 -20.39 15.71 0.29
C ASP A 6 -19.58 16.87 -0.29
N PRO A 7 -20.20 17.80 -0.99
CA PRO A 7 -19.44 18.91 -1.59
C PRO A 7 -18.69 19.74 -0.57
N THR A 8 -19.05 19.71 0.68
CA THR A 8 -18.33 20.45 1.70
C THR A 8 -17.20 19.63 2.31
N LYS A 9 -17.04 18.39 1.88
CA LYS A 9 -16.02 17.52 2.42
C LYS A 9 -15.19 16.98 1.27
N PRO A 10 -14.10 17.63 0.94
CA PRO A 10 -13.29 17.20 -0.18
C PRO A 10 -12.70 15.83 0.04
N ILE A 11 -12.43 15.14 -1.04
CA ILE A 11 -11.71 13.88 -1.03
C ILE A 11 -10.55 14.02 -2.00
N TYR A 12 -9.38 13.69 -1.53
CA TYR A 12 -8.16 13.75 -2.33
C TYR A 12 -7.71 12.33 -2.63
N PHE A 13 -7.37 12.05 -3.87
CA PHE A 13 -6.92 10.73 -4.27
C PHE A 13 -5.42 10.77 -4.50
N PHE A 14 -4.71 9.91 -3.82
CA PHE A 14 -3.27 9.84 -3.94
C PHE A 14 -2.88 8.54 -4.61
N ALA A 15 -2.10 8.65 -5.68
CA ALA A 15 -1.52 7.47 -6.31
C ALA A 15 -0.22 7.14 -5.59
N TYR A 16 0.04 5.89 -5.37
CA TYR A 16 1.32 5.46 -4.82
C TYR A 16 1.83 4.24 -5.57
N HIS A 17 3.13 4.12 -5.62
CA HIS A 17 3.80 3.06 -6.38
C HIS A 17 4.69 2.25 -5.46
N ILE A 18 4.53 0.94 -5.49
CA ILE A 18 5.31 0.05 -4.64
C ILE A 18 6.09 -0.91 -5.52
N THR A 19 7.34 -1.13 -5.17
CA THR A 19 8.19 -2.13 -5.81
C THR A 19 8.60 -3.14 -4.75
N ILE A 20 8.36 -4.42 -5.02
CA ILE A 20 8.72 -5.50 -4.10
C ILE A 20 9.75 -6.35 -4.82
N THR A 21 10.95 -6.45 -4.25
CA THR A 21 12.03 -7.23 -4.83
C THR A 21 12.33 -8.43 -3.95
N ASN A 22 12.40 -9.61 -4.56
CA ASN A 22 12.78 -10.81 -3.82
C ASN A 22 14.30 -10.95 -3.84
N GLU A 23 14.92 -10.61 -2.73
CA GLU A 23 16.38 -10.69 -2.61
C GLU A 23 16.86 -11.99 -2.00
N SER A 24 15.99 -12.96 -1.85
CA SER A 24 16.36 -14.27 -1.32
C SER A 24 16.66 -15.26 -2.44
N ASP A 25 17.05 -16.46 -2.07
CA ASP A 25 17.32 -17.53 -3.03
C ASP A 25 16.08 -18.39 -3.24
N ASN A 26 14.97 -18.04 -2.63
CA ASN A 26 13.76 -18.83 -2.62
C ASN A 26 12.69 -18.21 -3.50
N ILE A 27 11.68 -18.97 -3.86
CA ILE A 27 10.47 -18.42 -4.47
C ILE A 27 9.57 -17.98 -3.32
N ILE A 28 9.09 -16.75 -3.37
CA ILE A 28 8.26 -16.19 -2.31
C ILE A 28 6.98 -15.65 -2.92
N GLN A 29 5.85 -15.97 -2.31
CA GLN A 29 4.56 -15.48 -2.77
C GLN A 29 4.03 -14.41 -1.81
N LEU A 30 3.52 -13.34 -2.36
CA LEU A 30 2.84 -12.31 -1.57
C LEU A 30 1.43 -12.78 -1.33
N MET A 31 1.06 -12.98 -0.07
CA MET A 31 -0.23 -13.57 0.28
C MET A 31 -1.27 -12.52 0.65
N SER A 32 -0.92 -11.54 1.45
CA SER A 32 -1.87 -10.55 1.91
C SER A 32 -1.16 -9.25 2.29
N ARG A 33 -1.97 -8.22 2.47
CA ARG A 33 -1.46 -6.89 2.81
C ARG A 33 -2.19 -6.31 4.00
N TYR A 34 -1.50 -5.45 4.70
CA TYR A 34 -2.07 -4.62 5.74
C TYR A 34 -1.55 -3.20 5.57
N TRP A 35 -2.44 -2.24 5.55
CA TRP A 35 -2.08 -0.82 5.49
C TRP A 35 -2.64 -0.08 6.69
N HIS A 36 -1.84 0.82 7.24
CA HIS A 36 -2.21 1.73 8.30
C HIS A 36 -2.07 3.14 7.72
N ILE A 37 -3.16 3.85 7.64
CA ILE A 37 -3.21 5.14 6.96
C ILE A 37 -3.71 6.18 7.93
N THR A 38 -2.94 7.25 8.09
CA THR A 38 -3.31 8.33 9.00
C THR A 38 -3.45 9.60 8.19
N ASP A 39 -4.59 10.28 8.30
CA ASP A 39 -4.77 11.55 7.61
C ASP A 39 -4.21 12.69 8.45
N SER A 40 -4.27 13.92 7.94
CA SER A 40 -3.67 15.05 8.63
C SER A 40 -4.45 15.50 9.86
N ASN A 41 -5.64 14.96 10.06
CA ASN A 41 -6.42 15.23 11.26
C ASN A 41 -6.18 14.18 12.34
N GLY A 42 -5.31 13.21 12.06
CA GLY A 42 -5.02 12.14 13.02
C GLY A 42 -5.97 10.96 12.95
N ASN A 43 -6.90 10.94 12.02
CA ASN A 43 -7.79 9.80 11.87
C ASN A 43 -7.06 8.66 11.20
N VAL A 44 -7.29 7.45 11.68
CA VAL A 44 -6.61 6.26 11.23
C VAL A 44 -7.58 5.33 10.52
N GLU A 45 -7.15 4.80 9.40
CA GLU A 45 -7.89 3.78 8.68
C GLU A 45 -6.96 2.59 8.47
N GLU A 46 -7.47 1.39 8.68
CA GLU A 46 -6.70 0.17 8.46
C GLU A 46 -7.34 -0.63 7.35
N VAL A 47 -6.53 -1.13 6.42
CA VAL A 47 -7.01 -1.90 5.29
C VAL A 47 -6.28 -3.24 5.27
N ARG A 48 -7.03 -4.33 5.22
CA ARG A 48 -6.48 -5.67 5.11
C ARG A 48 -7.14 -6.37 3.94
N GLY A 49 -6.39 -7.20 3.27
CA GLY A 49 -6.96 -7.98 2.19
C GLY A 49 -5.93 -8.91 1.56
N PRO A 50 -6.39 -9.85 0.72
CA PRO A 50 -5.48 -10.77 0.05
C PRO A 50 -4.77 -10.05 -1.10
N GLY A 51 -3.51 -10.34 -1.26
CA GLY A 51 -2.74 -9.86 -2.39
C GLY A 51 -2.63 -8.36 -2.51
N VAL A 52 -2.28 -7.92 -3.71
CA VAL A 52 -2.22 -6.51 -4.06
C VAL A 52 -2.80 -6.37 -5.48
N VAL A 53 -3.63 -5.36 -5.69
CA VAL A 53 -4.32 -5.09 -6.96
C VAL A 53 -4.89 -6.38 -7.61
N GLY A 54 -5.47 -7.23 -6.78
CA GLY A 54 -6.10 -8.45 -7.26
C GLY A 54 -5.14 -9.60 -7.58
N LYS A 55 -3.88 -9.50 -7.18
CA LYS A 55 -2.87 -10.52 -7.50
C LYS A 55 -2.12 -10.98 -6.27
N GLN A 56 -1.72 -12.23 -6.26
CA GLN A 56 -0.84 -12.79 -5.25
C GLN A 56 0.42 -13.28 -5.96
N PRO A 57 1.30 -12.36 -6.37
CA PRO A 57 2.42 -12.73 -7.22
C PRO A 57 3.43 -13.62 -6.50
N SER A 58 3.96 -14.60 -7.24
CA SER A 58 5.08 -15.41 -6.79
C SER A 58 6.31 -14.88 -7.47
N LEU A 59 7.35 -14.58 -6.68
CA LEU A 59 8.57 -14.00 -7.18
C LEU A 59 9.71 -14.98 -7.04
N LYS A 60 10.42 -15.23 -8.13
CA LYS A 60 11.63 -16.01 -8.09
C LYS A 60 12.76 -15.17 -7.55
N ALA A 61 13.86 -15.80 -7.20
CA ALA A 61 15.03 -15.08 -6.72
C ALA A 61 15.41 -13.96 -7.69
N GLY A 62 15.54 -12.76 -7.18
CA GLY A 62 15.91 -11.58 -7.97
C GLY A 62 14.77 -10.91 -8.71
N GLU A 63 13.58 -11.49 -8.72
CA GLU A 63 12.46 -10.87 -9.42
C GLU A 63 11.83 -9.77 -8.59
N ALA A 64 11.23 -8.83 -9.28
CA ALA A 64 10.49 -7.75 -8.64
C ALA A 64 9.07 -7.67 -9.19
N PHE A 65 8.16 -7.19 -8.36
CA PHE A 65 6.79 -6.92 -8.74
C PHE A 65 6.50 -5.47 -8.40
N GLU A 66 5.94 -4.73 -9.35
CA GLU A 66 5.60 -3.33 -9.14
C GLU A 66 4.13 -3.13 -9.35
N TYR A 67 3.54 -2.24 -8.60
CA TYR A 67 2.16 -1.87 -8.83
C TYR A 67 1.89 -0.44 -8.38
N THR A 68 0.86 0.15 -8.95
CA THR A 68 0.37 1.46 -8.55
C THR A 68 -1.04 1.29 -8.04
N SER A 69 -1.37 1.94 -6.96
CA SER A 69 -2.72 1.93 -6.41
C SER A 69 -3.05 3.33 -5.91
N PHE A 70 -4.24 3.47 -5.34
CA PHE A 70 -4.72 4.77 -4.93
C PHE A 70 -5.20 4.72 -3.50
N CYS A 71 -5.04 5.84 -2.80
CA CYS A 71 -5.53 5.99 -1.45
C CYS A 71 -6.34 7.28 -1.37
N PRO A 72 -7.64 7.21 -1.09
CA PRO A 72 -8.44 8.41 -0.92
C PRO A 72 -8.35 8.90 0.53
N LEU A 73 -8.18 10.20 0.70
CA LEU A 73 -8.15 10.80 2.03
C LEU A 73 -9.00 12.07 2.04
N PRO A 74 -9.58 12.41 3.18
CA PRO A 74 -10.34 13.66 3.30
C PRO A 74 -9.44 14.88 3.52
N THR A 75 -8.14 14.70 3.58
CA THR A 75 -7.18 15.76 3.84
C THR A 75 -6.12 15.82 2.77
N GLU A 76 -5.39 16.91 2.72
CA GLU A 76 -4.41 17.15 1.66
C GLU A 76 -3.11 16.40 1.82
N PHE A 77 -2.91 15.74 2.92
CA PHE A 77 -1.77 14.84 3.08
C PHE A 77 -2.09 13.80 4.13
N GLY A 78 -1.30 12.77 4.16
CA GLY A 78 -1.38 11.73 5.16
C GLY A 78 -0.11 10.91 5.16
N VAL A 79 -0.09 9.89 5.99
CA VAL A 79 1.04 8.98 6.10
C VAL A 79 0.52 7.56 6.02
N MET A 80 1.21 6.73 5.27
CA MET A 80 0.81 5.37 5.04
C MET A 80 1.98 4.45 5.34
N HIS A 81 1.75 3.35 6.04
CA HIS A 81 2.75 2.31 6.23
C HIS A 81 2.02 0.98 6.38
N GLY A 82 2.74 -0.10 6.34
CA GLY A 82 2.08 -1.39 6.44
C GLY A 82 3.03 -2.55 6.36
N VAL A 83 2.45 -3.72 6.08
CA VAL A 83 3.22 -4.94 5.92
C VAL A 83 2.61 -5.79 4.81
N PHE A 84 3.46 -6.54 4.13
CA PHE A 84 3.02 -7.61 3.26
C PHE A 84 3.34 -8.93 3.94
N HIS A 85 2.38 -9.84 3.93
CA HIS A 85 2.59 -11.17 4.47
C HIS A 85 3.08 -12.06 3.35
N MET A 86 4.28 -12.59 3.53
CA MET A 86 4.99 -13.32 2.48
C MET A 86 5.14 -14.78 2.85
N ALA A 87 4.98 -15.66 1.87
CA ALA A 87 5.08 -17.10 2.06
C ALA A 87 6.14 -17.70 1.13
N PRO A 88 7.32 -18.04 1.65
CA PRO A 88 8.32 -18.72 0.86
C PRO A 88 7.86 -20.14 0.56
N VAL A 89 8.30 -20.69 -0.56
CA VAL A 89 8.06 -22.09 -0.89
C VAL A 89 8.73 -22.97 0.13
N ASP A 90 9.94 -22.59 0.53
CA ASP A 90 10.68 -23.28 1.55
C ASP A 90 10.92 -22.33 2.69
N GLY A 91 10.46 -22.63 3.86
CA GLY A 91 10.70 -21.80 5.04
C GLY A 91 9.43 -21.20 5.59
N ASP A 92 9.59 -20.43 6.66
CA ASP A 92 8.46 -19.90 7.38
C ASP A 92 7.95 -18.61 6.77
N ALA A 93 6.66 -18.39 6.86
CA ALA A 93 6.06 -17.12 6.45
C ALA A 93 6.67 -15.97 7.25
N PHE A 94 6.74 -14.82 6.65
CA PHE A 94 7.29 -13.64 7.30
C PHE A 94 6.56 -12.37 6.83
N GLU A 95 6.85 -11.27 7.49
CA GLU A 95 6.29 -9.97 7.14
C GLU A 95 7.36 -9.10 6.51
N ALA A 96 7.04 -8.49 5.38
CA ALA A 96 7.88 -7.47 4.77
C ALA A 96 7.28 -6.12 5.12
N ARG A 97 8.02 -5.30 5.84
CA ARG A 97 7.51 -4.02 6.32
C ARG A 97 7.72 -2.93 5.31
N ILE A 98 6.71 -2.08 5.16
CA ILE A 98 6.79 -0.89 4.35
C ILE A 98 6.92 0.28 5.30
N LYS A 99 8.05 0.98 5.24
CA LYS A 99 8.29 2.12 6.11
C LYS A 99 7.27 3.21 5.82
N PRO A 100 6.94 4.05 6.80
CA PRO A 100 6.00 5.13 6.57
C PRO A 100 6.44 6.02 5.41
N PHE A 101 5.49 6.36 4.56
CA PHE A 101 5.73 7.31 3.48
C PHE A 101 4.57 8.29 3.41
N LYS A 102 4.85 9.46 2.87
CA LYS A 102 3.90 10.54 2.87
C LYS A 102 3.06 10.53 1.62
N LEU A 103 1.77 10.80 1.78
CA LEU A 103 0.86 11.06 0.69
C LEU A 103 0.64 12.57 0.70
N ALA A 104 0.95 13.24 -0.38
CA ALA A 104 0.83 14.69 -0.44
C ALA A 104 0.49 15.13 -1.85
N ILE A 105 -0.19 16.26 -1.96
CA ILE A 105 -0.52 16.83 -3.24
C ILE A 105 0.78 17.33 -3.86
N PRO A 106 1.12 16.88 -5.05
CA PRO A 106 2.41 17.20 -5.66
C PRO A 106 2.67 18.67 -5.85
N PHE A 107 1.74 19.44 -6.27
CA PHE A 107 2.01 20.81 -6.51
C PHE A 107 1.19 21.65 -5.65
N SER A 108 1.30 21.44 -4.43
CA SER A 108 0.54 22.21 -3.54
C SER A 108 0.93 23.62 -3.55
N VAL A 109 1.71 24.04 -4.36
CA VAL A 109 2.09 25.29 -4.35
C VAL A 109 1.60 26.02 -5.16
N ASN A 110 1.64 26.38 -5.22
CA ASN A 110 1.36 27.10 -6.01
C ASN A 110 1.05 27.76 -5.94
#